data_b56d648c72940fe53d15fc040b229414
#
_entry.id   b56d648c72940fe53d15fc040b229414
#
_cell.length_a   1.000
_cell.length_b   1.000
_cell.length_c   1.000
_cell.angle_alpha   90.00
_cell.angle_beta   90.00
_cell.angle_gamma   90.00
#
_symmetry.space_group_name_H-M   'P 1'
#
loop_
_entity.id
_entity.type
_entity.pdbx_description
1 polymer ?
#
loop_
_entity_poly.entity_id
_entity_poly.type
_entity_poly.pdbx_seq_one_letter_code
_entity_poly.pdbx_strand_id
1 'polypeptide(L)'
;MLKVFSATHKSREKSWGERFETLALYIVGALAAAFSLFLSMTSLLHTTAVKYVKQEVHTIVYNIKEHVESVIYYNDNLFLNLLVLALSLAICFIIITKLKGVRLRYVLLFLFLWTFVLGTIWVLSSQTAPTSDSSAVTSAAWEFAQDDFSSLESKRYFKNFPYQLGYVLFNELIIRLVFLLKTPETLLFLEVLNAVFLAVINVFVVLINHQIFKDERITNLTALILALSIAPIISCSFVYGILPGMMFAVIALYCEIRRLQDNRFLFGVLSIVSMAAAVLIKSNYLIWLIALVLIAGVSMFRRKKYLLDCVYIVLVIALSLSVQPAVKRMYERRSGVELGDSIPYISWIAMGLNESDLAPGWYYYTYTIVNFENSDFSAEVAAERSAEEIKSRIQYFIENPQYANDFFYLKTVSQWNDTAYQSIWSNVVRYEYREKNALADWVCNRGEDRVRGYMDYVAQLVFFAFFVGCIFMIRRKRFLCSLTPLIFVGGYMYHLISEGKSQYIMPYFIMMCGFAAFGIVCMHETYSQWKAARK
;
A
#
# COMPACT_ATOMS: atom_id res chain seq x y z
N MET A 1 -33.89 -18.33 -24.51
CA MET A 1 -32.88 -17.30 -24.79
C MET A 1 -31.44 -17.83 -24.74
N LEU A 2 -31.15 -19.01 -25.31
CA LEU A 2 -29.85 -19.72 -25.28
C LEU A 2 -29.38 -20.15 -26.68
N LYS A 3 -29.81 -19.49 -27.77
CA LYS A 3 -29.52 -19.93 -29.14
C LYS A 3 -28.77 -18.94 -30.04
N VAL A 4 -28.02 -17.95 -29.50
CA VAL A 4 -27.25 -17.01 -30.35
C VAL A 4 -25.73 -17.16 -30.24
N PHE A 5 -25.21 -18.18 -29.56
CA PHE A 5 -23.77 -18.43 -29.48
C PHE A 5 -23.36 -19.80 -30.04
N SER A 6 -23.89 -20.20 -31.18
CA SER A 6 -23.32 -21.34 -31.93
C SER A 6 -22.65 -20.84 -33.22
N ALA A 7 -21.68 -19.97 -33.10
CA ALA A 7 -20.64 -19.86 -34.13
C ALA A 7 -19.62 -20.95 -33.83
N THR A 8 -19.50 -21.92 -34.71
CA THR A 8 -18.54 -23.01 -34.73
C THR A 8 -17.11 -22.50 -34.75
N HIS A 9 -16.59 -22.03 -33.58
CA HIS A 9 -15.19 -21.96 -33.36
C HIS A 9 -14.70 -23.41 -33.10
N LYS A 10 -14.04 -24.03 -34.12
CA LYS A 10 -13.15 -25.15 -33.86
C LYS A 10 -12.29 -24.77 -32.66
N SER A 11 -12.50 -25.40 -31.53
CA SER A 11 -11.75 -25.15 -30.29
C SER A 11 -10.31 -25.54 -30.55
N ARG A 12 -9.46 -24.58 -30.92
CA ARG A 12 -8.02 -24.76 -30.96
C ARG A 12 -7.61 -25.24 -29.56
N GLU A 13 -7.07 -26.45 -29.44
CA GLU A 13 -6.59 -26.93 -28.15
C GLU A 13 -5.65 -25.89 -27.56
N LYS A 14 -5.98 -25.41 -26.34
CA LYS A 14 -5.14 -24.44 -25.64
C LYS A 14 -3.79 -25.07 -25.36
N SER A 15 -2.73 -24.34 -25.65
CA SER A 15 -1.37 -24.73 -25.26
C SER A 15 -1.29 -24.89 -23.75
N TRP A 16 -0.34 -25.66 -23.26
CA TRP A 16 -0.12 -25.85 -21.81
C TRP A 16 0.07 -24.50 -21.09
N GLY A 17 0.84 -23.56 -21.68
CA GLY A 17 1.01 -22.22 -21.12
C GLY A 17 -0.30 -21.43 -21.01
N GLU A 18 -1.22 -21.55 -21.99
CA GLU A 18 -2.53 -20.90 -21.92
C GLU A 18 -3.45 -21.53 -20.87
N ARG A 19 -3.32 -22.86 -20.64
CA ARG A 19 -4.04 -23.54 -19.55
C ARG A 19 -3.52 -23.09 -18.20
N PHE A 20 -2.20 -22.99 -18.04
CA PHE A 20 -1.55 -22.53 -16.81
C PHE A 20 -1.90 -21.08 -16.48
N GLU A 21 -1.82 -20.14 -17.45
CA GLU A 21 -2.28 -18.76 -17.27
C GLU A 21 -3.76 -18.69 -16.85
N THR A 22 -4.61 -19.56 -17.45
CA THR A 22 -6.04 -19.61 -17.11
C THR A 22 -6.25 -20.09 -15.67
N LEU A 23 -5.53 -21.11 -15.23
CA LEU A 23 -5.60 -21.62 -13.87
C LEU A 23 -5.14 -20.56 -12.85
N ALA A 24 -3.99 -19.94 -13.08
CA ALA A 24 -3.47 -18.86 -12.24
C ALA A 24 -4.47 -17.70 -12.13
N LEU A 25 -5.09 -17.30 -13.26
CA LEU A 25 -6.14 -16.28 -13.28
C LEU A 25 -7.35 -16.65 -12.42
N TYR A 26 -7.80 -17.91 -12.47
CA TYR A 26 -8.94 -18.37 -11.67
C TYR A 26 -8.62 -18.37 -10.18
N ILE A 27 -7.44 -18.85 -9.79
CA ILE A 27 -7.01 -18.89 -8.37
C ILE A 27 -6.93 -17.45 -7.83
N VAL A 28 -6.18 -16.57 -8.50
CA VAL A 28 -6.04 -15.18 -8.06
C VAL A 28 -7.38 -14.46 -8.07
N GLY A 29 -8.20 -14.66 -9.11
CA GLY A 29 -9.51 -14.04 -9.21
C GLY A 29 -10.49 -14.50 -8.13
N ALA A 30 -10.50 -15.77 -7.79
CA ALA A 30 -11.36 -16.33 -6.72
C ALA A 30 -10.95 -15.80 -5.33
N LEU A 31 -9.65 -15.81 -5.02
CA LEU A 31 -9.13 -15.27 -3.75
C LEU A 31 -9.38 -13.77 -3.64
N ALA A 32 -9.07 -13.01 -4.70
CA ALA A 32 -9.31 -11.57 -4.72
C ALA A 32 -10.81 -11.23 -4.59
N ALA A 33 -11.69 -12.01 -5.23
CA ALA A 33 -13.14 -11.84 -5.10
C ALA A 33 -13.62 -12.14 -3.67
N ALA A 34 -13.14 -13.23 -3.05
CA ALA A 34 -13.51 -13.57 -1.68
C ALA A 34 -13.08 -12.50 -0.67
N PHE A 35 -11.82 -12.07 -0.73
CA PHE A 35 -11.29 -11.05 0.19
C PHE A 35 -11.93 -9.67 -0.04
N SER A 36 -12.11 -9.26 -1.29
CA SER A 36 -12.75 -7.97 -1.58
C SER A 36 -14.25 -7.96 -1.29
N LEU A 37 -14.95 -9.10 -1.41
CA LEU A 37 -16.32 -9.23 -0.93
C LEU A 37 -16.39 -9.03 0.58
N PHE A 38 -15.49 -9.67 1.33
CA PHE A 38 -15.40 -9.48 2.78
C PHE A 38 -15.16 -8.02 3.14
N LEU A 39 -14.18 -7.35 2.50
CA LEU A 39 -13.93 -5.92 2.73
C LEU A 39 -15.10 -5.04 2.32
N SER A 40 -15.78 -5.35 1.22
CA SER A 40 -16.97 -4.62 0.79
C SER A 40 -18.10 -4.72 1.82
N MET A 41 -18.30 -5.90 2.41
CA MET A 41 -19.33 -6.10 3.45
C MET A 41 -18.95 -5.39 4.75
N THR A 42 -17.71 -5.57 5.22
CA THR A 42 -17.25 -4.99 6.49
C THR A 42 -17.18 -3.47 6.43
N SER A 43 -16.79 -2.87 5.30
CA SER A 43 -16.77 -1.42 5.12
C SER A 43 -18.16 -0.76 5.08
N LEU A 44 -19.22 -1.52 4.77
CA LEU A 44 -20.60 -1.03 4.87
C LEU A 44 -21.14 -1.07 6.30
N LEU A 45 -20.53 -1.88 7.16
CA LEU A 45 -21.01 -2.11 8.53
C LEU A 45 -20.16 -1.38 9.57
N HIS A 46 -18.87 -1.23 9.32
CA HIS A 46 -17.91 -0.75 10.30
C HIS A 46 -16.86 0.17 9.67
N THR A 47 -16.61 1.28 10.35
CA THR A 47 -15.46 2.15 10.12
C THR A 47 -14.51 2.03 11.31
N THR A 48 -13.20 2.17 11.10
CA THR A 48 -12.23 2.25 12.18
C THR A 48 -11.40 3.52 12.09
N ALA A 49 -10.87 3.96 13.22
CA ALA A 49 -9.99 5.11 13.28
C ALA A 49 -8.92 4.93 14.35
N VAL A 50 -7.68 5.25 14.04
CA VAL A 50 -6.64 5.39 15.06
C VAL A 50 -6.78 6.77 15.69
N LYS A 51 -7.02 6.82 17.00
CA LYS A 51 -7.18 8.07 17.76
C LYS A 51 -6.31 8.08 19.01
N TYR A 52 -5.98 9.28 19.46
CA TYR A 52 -5.43 9.49 20.79
C TYR A 52 -6.56 9.59 21.80
N VAL A 53 -6.59 8.63 22.72
CA VAL A 53 -7.53 8.63 23.83
C VAL A 53 -6.81 9.07 25.10
N LYS A 54 -7.35 10.05 25.81
CA LYS A 54 -6.86 10.41 27.14
C LYS A 54 -7.17 9.28 28.10
N GLN A 55 -6.15 8.57 28.55
CA GLN A 55 -6.27 7.55 29.57
C GLN A 55 -5.61 8.03 30.86
N GLU A 56 -6.26 7.86 32.00
CA GLU A 56 -5.64 8.06 33.30
C GLU A 56 -4.81 6.79 33.59
N VAL A 57 -3.50 6.90 33.45
CA VAL A 57 -2.60 5.82 33.80
C VAL A 57 -2.21 5.99 35.28
N HIS A 58 -2.70 5.09 36.14
CA HIS A 58 -2.29 5.02 37.52
C HIS A 58 -0.92 4.32 37.61
N THR A 59 0.15 5.10 37.66
CA THR A 59 1.45 4.57 38.04
C THR A 59 1.61 4.60 39.56
N ILE A 60 2.50 3.75 40.11
CA ILE A 60 2.73 3.63 41.57
C ILE A 60 3.15 4.97 42.22
N VAL A 61 3.58 5.96 41.43
CA VAL A 61 4.14 7.22 41.95
C VAL A 61 3.35 8.46 41.50
N TYR A 62 2.70 8.48 40.33
CA TYR A 62 2.00 9.65 39.78
C TYR A 62 0.77 9.25 38.96
N ASN A 63 -0.33 10.04 39.10
CA ASN A 63 -1.43 10.01 38.16
C ASN A 63 -1.04 10.84 36.93
N ILE A 64 -0.57 10.18 35.89
CA ILE A 64 -0.20 10.82 34.62
C ILE A 64 -1.37 10.65 33.66
N LYS A 65 -1.86 11.77 33.10
CA LYS A 65 -2.80 11.74 31.97
C LYS A 65 -1.96 11.55 30.71
N GLU A 66 -1.83 10.32 30.27
CA GLU A 66 -1.16 10.01 29.01
C GLU A 66 -2.18 9.90 27.87
N HIS A 67 -1.79 10.38 26.69
CA HIS A 67 -2.55 10.11 25.48
C HIS A 67 -2.09 8.75 24.92
N VAL A 68 -2.95 7.78 25.03
CA VAL A 68 -2.70 6.43 24.50
C VAL A 68 -3.33 6.31 23.12
N GLU A 69 -2.58 5.79 22.18
CA GLU A 69 -3.11 5.40 20.87
C GLU A 69 -4.09 4.24 21.04
N SER A 70 -5.20 4.29 20.33
CA SER A 70 -6.17 3.19 20.28
C SER A 70 -6.88 3.15 18.94
N VAL A 71 -7.23 1.95 18.50
CA VAL A 71 -8.11 1.77 17.35
C VAL A 71 -9.56 1.76 17.85
N ILE A 72 -10.32 2.74 17.38
CA ILE A 72 -11.75 2.84 17.69
C ILE A 72 -12.56 2.21 16.57
N TYR A 73 -13.52 1.37 16.92
CA TYR A 73 -14.45 0.70 16.01
C TYR A 73 -15.82 1.38 16.08
N TYR A 74 -16.31 1.84 14.94
CA TYR A 74 -17.62 2.45 14.79
C TYR A 74 -18.57 1.52 14.06
N ASN A 75 -19.83 1.47 14.50
CA ASN A 75 -20.91 0.82 13.78
C ASN A 75 -21.57 1.83 12.84
N ASP A 76 -21.63 1.53 11.58
CA ASP A 76 -22.15 2.42 10.55
C ASP A 76 -23.62 2.14 10.25
N ASN A 77 -24.29 3.16 9.68
CA ASN A 77 -25.66 3.00 9.19
C ASN A 77 -25.67 2.32 7.82
N LEU A 78 -25.94 1.02 7.80
CA LEU A 78 -25.96 0.20 6.58
C LEU A 78 -26.88 0.78 5.49
N PHE A 79 -28.08 1.29 5.83
CA PHE A 79 -29.01 1.84 4.83
C PHE A 79 -28.44 3.09 4.16
N LEU A 80 -27.81 3.98 4.96
CA LEU A 80 -27.17 5.18 4.45
C LEU A 80 -26.01 4.81 3.53
N ASN A 81 -25.15 3.88 3.94
CA ASN A 81 -24.01 3.41 3.17
C ASN A 81 -24.44 2.77 1.83
N LEU A 82 -25.46 1.93 1.85
CA LEU A 82 -26.04 1.34 0.63
C LEU A 82 -26.64 2.40 -0.30
N LEU A 83 -27.33 3.41 0.25
CA LEU A 83 -27.87 4.51 -0.53
C LEU A 83 -26.75 5.32 -1.18
N VAL A 84 -25.71 5.70 -0.42
CA VAL A 84 -24.57 6.47 -0.94
C VAL A 84 -23.79 5.65 -1.98
N LEU A 85 -23.59 4.35 -1.77
CA LEU A 85 -22.97 3.46 -2.75
C LEU A 85 -23.77 3.40 -4.06
N ALA A 86 -25.09 3.25 -3.96
CA ALA A 86 -25.97 3.24 -5.14
C ALA A 86 -25.94 4.57 -5.90
N LEU A 87 -25.97 5.69 -5.20
CA LEU A 87 -25.86 7.03 -5.78
C LEU A 87 -24.50 7.24 -6.44
N SER A 88 -23.41 6.82 -5.79
CA SER A 88 -22.05 6.91 -6.33
C SER A 88 -21.90 6.09 -7.61
N LEU A 89 -22.46 4.89 -7.67
CA LEU A 89 -22.49 4.06 -8.89
C LEU A 89 -23.32 4.73 -10.00
N ALA A 90 -24.49 5.30 -9.68
CA ALA A 90 -25.32 6.02 -10.64
C ALA A 90 -24.58 7.24 -11.22
N ILE A 91 -23.90 8.01 -10.37
CA ILE A 91 -23.06 9.14 -10.80
C ILE A 91 -21.94 8.65 -11.71
N CYS A 92 -21.22 7.57 -11.34
CA CYS A 92 -20.19 6.98 -12.19
C CYS A 92 -20.74 6.55 -13.56
N PHE A 93 -21.95 5.97 -13.63
CA PHE A 93 -22.59 5.59 -14.89
C PHE A 93 -22.88 6.79 -15.78
N ILE A 94 -23.33 7.90 -15.21
CA ILE A 94 -23.55 9.16 -15.95
C ILE A 94 -22.20 9.70 -16.45
N ILE A 95 -21.20 9.75 -15.60
CA ILE A 95 -19.87 10.28 -15.92
C ILE A 95 -19.18 9.49 -17.03
N ILE A 96 -19.25 8.15 -17.01
CA ILE A 96 -18.66 7.28 -18.04
C ILE A 96 -19.14 7.69 -19.45
N THR A 97 -20.40 8.09 -19.61
CA THR A 97 -20.92 8.53 -20.90
C THR A 97 -20.36 9.88 -21.35
N LYS A 98 -19.93 10.73 -20.43
CA LYS A 98 -19.38 12.08 -20.66
C LYS A 98 -17.86 12.11 -20.85
N LEU A 99 -17.14 11.12 -20.28
CA LEU A 99 -15.67 11.06 -20.32
C LEU A 99 -15.11 10.47 -21.64
N LYS A 100 -15.92 10.25 -22.67
CA LYS A 100 -15.46 9.76 -23.97
C LYS A 100 -14.67 10.84 -24.70
N GLY A 101 -13.55 10.45 -25.34
CA GLY A 101 -12.76 11.33 -26.22
C GLY A 101 -11.80 12.29 -25.49
N VAL A 102 -11.66 12.18 -24.17
CA VAL A 102 -10.63 12.95 -23.45
C VAL A 102 -9.26 12.32 -23.70
N ARG A 103 -8.35 13.08 -24.31
CA ARG A 103 -7.01 12.57 -24.65
C ARG A 103 -6.20 12.26 -23.40
N LEU A 104 -5.57 11.09 -23.37
CA LEU A 104 -4.75 10.59 -22.24
C LEU A 104 -3.79 11.66 -21.67
N ARG A 105 -3.09 12.40 -22.54
CA ARG A 105 -2.13 13.43 -22.10
C ARG A 105 -2.74 14.51 -21.19
N TYR A 106 -3.99 14.90 -21.45
CA TYR A 106 -4.69 15.91 -20.63
C TYR A 106 -5.17 15.33 -19.30
N VAL A 107 -5.58 14.05 -19.31
CA VAL A 107 -5.96 13.32 -18.09
C VAL A 107 -4.76 13.20 -17.16
N LEU A 108 -3.60 12.81 -17.69
CA LEU A 108 -2.38 12.65 -16.91
C LEU A 108 -1.88 14.00 -16.36
N LEU A 109 -1.86 15.04 -17.21
CA LEU A 109 -1.45 16.40 -16.80
C LEU A 109 -2.39 16.96 -15.71
N PHE A 110 -3.69 16.83 -15.90
CA PHE A 110 -4.69 17.25 -14.90
C PHE A 110 -4.46 16.52 -13.58
N LEU A 111 -4.36 15.19 -13.60
CA LEU A 111 -4.20 14.40 -12.39
C LEU A 111 -2.89 14.71 -11.67
N PHE A 112 -1.80 14.89 -12.41
CA PHE A 112 -0.51 15.29 -11.84
C PHE A 112 -0.63 16.64 -11.13
N LEU A 113 -1.13 17.66 -11.83
CA LEU A 113 -1.27 19.02 -11.28
C LEU A 113 -2.23 19.06 -10.10
N TRP A 114 -3.38 18.38 -10.21
CA TRP A 114 -4.37 18.27 -9.14
C TRP A 114 -3.77 17.68 -7.88
N THR A 115 -3.11 16.53 -8.00
CA THR A 115 -2.49 15.85 -6.86
C THR A 115 -1.35 16.67 -6.26
N PHE A 116 -0.48 17.22 -7.10
CA PHE A 116 0.65 18.04 -6.65
C PHE A 116 0.19 19.31 -5.93
N VAL A 117 -0.76 20.04 -6.51
CA VAL A 117 -1.28 21.29 -5.92
C VAL A 117 -1.97 21.02 -4.59
N LEU A 118 -2.88 20.03 -4.53
CA LEU A 118 -3.57 19.71 -3.29
C LEU A 118 -2.62 19.15 -2.22
N GLY A 119 -1.65 18.31 -2.60
CA GLY A 119 -0.63 17.80 -1.70
C GLY A 119 0.24 18.93 -1.14
N THR A 120 0.64 19.89 -1.98
CA THR A 120 1.41 21.07 -1.54
C THR A 120 0.58 21.99 -0.64
N ILE A 121 -0.69 22.24 -0.97
CA ILE A 121 -1.60 23.01 -0.09
C ILE A 121 -1.71 22.33 1.26
N TRP A 122 -1.87 21.01 1.28
CA TRP A 122 -1.96 20.26 2.54
C TRP A 122 -0.67 20.38 3.37
N VAL A 123 0.49 20.16 2.76
CA VAL A 123 1.81 20.26 3.41
C VAL A 123 2.00 21.66 4.03
N LEU A 124 1.72 22.73 3.27
CA LEU A 124 1.81 24.10 3.76
C LEU A 124 0.79 24.42 4.87
N SER A 125 -0.33 23.70 4.89
CA SER A 125 -1.38 23.90 5.89
C SER A 125 -1.11 23.15 7.18
N SER A 126 -0.56 21.93 7.10
CA SER A 126 -0.37 21.05 8.25
C SER A 126 0.89 21.36 9.05
N GLN A 127 1.99 21.75 8.38
CA GLN A 127 3.28 22.12 8.97
C GLN A 127 3.74 21.13 10.05
N THR A 128 3.73 19.85 9.76
CA THR A 128 3.99 18.78 10.74
C THR A 128 5.48 18.52 10.94
N ALA A 129 5.89 18.13 12.15
CA ALA A 129 7.23 17.64 12.43
C ALA A 129 7.30 16.10 12.35
N PRO A 130 8.42 15.47 11.98
CA PRO A 130 8.59 14.04 12.04
C PRO A 130 8.46 13.50 13.46
N THR A 131 7.87 12.30 13.63
CA THR A 131 7.74 11.61 14.92
C THR A 131 8.09 10.13 14.78
N SER A 132 8.43 9.46 15.89
CA SER A 132 8.75 8.03 15.93
C SER A 132 9.78 7.64 14.85
N ASP A 133 9.52 6.59 14.07
CA ASP A 133 10.41 6.12 12.98
C ASP A 133 10.72 7.22 11.97
N SER A 134 9.75 8.04 11.60
CA SER A 134 9.95 9.15 10.67
C SER A 134 10.98 10.15 11.22
N SER A 135 10.96 10.45 12.52
CA SER A 135 11.96 11.31 13.17
C SER A 135 13.34 10.65 13.17
N ALA A 136 13.43 9.37 13.52
CA ALA A 136 14.71 8.66 13.57
C ALA A 136 15.41 8.64 12.20
N VAL A 137 14.66 8.31 11.14
CA VAL A 137 15.25 8.22 9.78
C VAL A 137 15.55 9.59 9.18
N THR A 138 14.72 10.61 9.45
CA THR A 138 14.94 11.96 8.90
C THR A 138 16.11 12.66 9.59
N SER A 139 16.21 12.53 10.93
CA SER A 139 17.35 13.07 11.69
C SER A 139 18.66 12.41 11.28
N ALA A 140 18.68 11.08 11.17
CA ALA A 140 19.88 10.36 10.73
C ALA A 140 20.29 10.75 9.30
N ALA A 141 19.33 10.91 8.39
CA ALA A 141 19.64 11.34 7.02
C ALA A 141 20.25 12.75 6.98
N TRP A 142 19.78 13.64 7.84
CA TRP A 142 20.31 14.98 7.98
C TRP A 142 21.73 14.98 8.59
N GLU A 143 21.97 14.20 9.65
CA GLU A 143 23.29 13.98 10.26
C GLU A 143 24.28 13.38 9.23
N PHE A 144 23.89 12.31 8.53
CA PHE A 144 24.75 11.62 7.57
C PHE A 144 25.06 12.47 6.32
N ALA A 145 24.16 13.40 5.95
CA ALA A 145 24.43 14.36 4.90
C ALA A 145 25.56 15.34 5.26
N GLN A 146 25.88 15.48 6.55
CA GLN A 146 26.98 16.26 7.09
C GLN A 146 28.19 15.40 7.52
N ASP A 147 28.16 14.10 7.16
CA ASP A 147 29.14 13.09 7.56
C ASP A 147 29.24 12.88 9.08
N ASP A 148 28.17 13.21 9.82
CA ASP A 148 27.99 12.90 11.23
C ASP A 148 27.19 11.59 11.38
N PHE A 149 27.79 10.55 11.98
CA PHE A 149 27.19 9.22 12.16
C PHE A 149 26.79 8.93 13.61
N SER A 150 26.65 9.94 14.46
CA SER A 150 26.32 9.81 15.89
C SER A 150 25.02 9.01 16.14
N SER A 151 24.05 9.06 15.22
CA SER A 151 22.84 8.25 15.29
C SER A 151 23.08 6.73 15.17
N LEU A 152 24.19 6.28 14.58
CA LEU A 152 24.55 4.85 14.57
C LEU A 152 25.22 4.43 15.86
N GLU A 153 25.98 5.31 16.48
CA GLU A 153 26.72 5.04 17.73
C GLU A 153 25.79 5.04 18.94
N SER A 154 24.96 6.07 19.08
CA SER A 154 24.20 6.38 20.29
C SER A 154 22.80 5.76 20.33
N LYS A 155 22.21 5.45 19.18
CA LYS A 155 20.82 5.00 19.12
C LYS A 155 20.73 3.53 18.74
N ARG A 156 20.15 2.73 19.64
CA ARG A 156 19.79 1.32 19.37
C ARG A 156 18.84 1.13 18.19
N TYR A 157 18.25 2.22 17.65
CA TYR A 157 17.26 2.17 16.60
C TYR A 157 17.76 1.42 15.35
N PHE A 158 18.91 1.80 14.80
CA PHE A 158 19.45 1.15 13.60
C PHE A 158 20.07 -0.22 13.86
N LYS A 159 20.37 -0.56 15.11
CA LYS A 159 20.72 -1.92 15.51
C LYS A 159 19.50 -2.84 15.40
N ASN A 160 18.33 -2.38 15.85
CA ASN A 160 17.09 -3.13 15.78
C ASN A 160 16.50 -3.13 14.35
N PHE A 161 16.63 -2.03 13.62
CA PHE A 161 15.98 -1.78 12.33
C PHE A 161 16.96 -1.34 11.22
N PRO A 162 18.03 -2.10 10.93
CA PRO A 162 19.04 -1.68 9.95
C PRO A 162 18.47 -1.59 8.52
N TYR A 163 17.35 -2.23 8.23
CA TYR A 163 16.66 -2.11 6.95
C TYR A 163 16.10 -0.69 6.68
N GLN A 164 15.98 0.16 7.70
CA GLN A 164 15.61 1.57 7.52
C GLN A 164 16.75 2.40 6.92
N LEU A 165 17.99 1.93 6.95
CA LEU A 165 19.13 2.62 6.34
C LEU A 165 18.98 2.83 4.83
N GLY A 166 18.19 1.99 4.15
CA GLY A 166 17.86 2.20 2.74
C GLY A 166 17.07 3.49 2.50
N TYR A 167 16.11 3.78 3.36
CA TYR A 167 15.37 5.04 3.30
C TYR A 167 16.20 6.23 3.81
N VAL A 168 17.05 6.01 4.80
CA VAL A 168 18.03 7.04 5.25
C VAL A 168 18.93 7.45 4.09
N LEU A 169 19.49 6.50 3.33
CA LEU A 169 20.32 6.79 2.15
C LEU A 169 19.55 7.60 1.09
N PHE A 170 18.32 7.22 0.81
CA PHE A 170 17.48 7.96 -0.14
C PHE A 170 17.30 9.42 0.30
N ASN A 171 16.97 9.66 1.57
CA ASN A 171 16.82 11.01 2.12
C ASN A 171 18.17 11.74 2.22
N GLU A 172 19.27 11.07 2.60
CA GLU A 172 20.61 11.66 2.63
C GLU A 172 20.99 12.24 1.27
N LEU A 173 20.76 11.48 0.18
CA LEU A 173 21.06 11.96 -1.17
C LEU A 173 20.23 13.22 -1.53
N ILE A 174 18.95 13.24 -1.15
CA ILE A 174 18.09 14.42 -1.37
C ILE A 174 18.56 15.58 -0.52
N ILE A 175 18.90 15.38 0.75
CA ILE A 175 19.33 16.43 1.67
C ILE A 175 20.67 17.02 1.22
N ARG A 176 21.61 16.20 0.74
CA ARG A 176 22.86 16.69 0.12
C ARG A 176 22.57 17.59 -1.07
N LEU A 177 21.59 17.25 -1.91
CA LEU A 177 21.15 18.10 -3.01
C LEU A 177 20.53 19.42 -2.50
N VAL A 178 19.69 19.37 -1.46
CA VAL A 178 19.08 20.54 -0.81
C VAL A 178 20.16 21.48 -0.27
N PHE A 179 21.22 20.94 0.36
CA PHE A 179 22.36 21.75 0.82
C PHE A 179 23.09 22.43 -0.33
N LEU A 180 23.28 21.74 -1.46
CA LEU A 180 23.87 22.36 -2.67
C LEU A 180 23.00 23.50 -3.21
N LEU A 181 21.67 23.38 -3.13
CA LEU A 181 20.71 24.41 -3.54
C LEU A 181 20.55 25.53 -2.51
N LYS A 182 21.20 25.43 -1.33
CA LYS A 182 21.14 26.39 -0.21
C LYS A 182 19.70 26.68 0.25
N THR A 183 18.81 25.69 0.19
CA THR A 183 17.42 25.81 0.63
C THR A 183 17.35 25.65 2.15
N PRO A 184 16.80 26.60 2.92
CA PRO A 184 16.83 26.56 4.38
C PRO A 184 15.86 25.56 4.98
N GLU A 185 14.75 25.24 4.28
CA GLU A 185 13.62 24.45 4.79
C GLU A 185 13.68 23.00 4.29
N THR A 186 14.63 22.22 4.78
CA THR A 186 14.86 20.82 4.34
C THR A 186 13.63 19.94 4.53
N LEU A 187 12.96 20.01 5.70
CA LEU A 187 11.79 19.20 5.97
C LEU A 187 10.63 19.52 5.03
N LEU A 188 10.33 20.80 4.86
CA LEU A 188 9.30 21.25 3.93
C LEU A 188 9.58 20.77 2.50
N PHE A 189 10.84 20.79 2.09
CA PHE A 189 11.23 20.26 0.79
C PHE A 189 10.91 18.76 0.64
N LEU A 190 11.20 17.94 1.66
CA LEU A 190 10.88 16.51 1.65
C LEU A 190 9.36 16.26 1.64
N GLU A 191 8.59 17.06 2.37
CA GLU A 191 7.13 16.97 2.39
C GLU A 191 6.51 17.35 1.03
N VAL A 192 6.98 18.43 0.41
CA VAL A 192 6.54 18.83 -0.95
C VAL A 192 6.95 17.77 -1.99
N LEU A 193 8.12 17.16 -1.81
CA LEU A 193 8.56 16.06 -2.66
C LEU A 193 7.64 14.83 -2.55
N ASN A 194 7.06 14.56 -1.38
CA ASN A 194 6.01 13.55 -1.23
C ASN A 194 4.77 13.85 -2.09
N ALA A 195 4.39 15.12 -2.25
CA ALA A 195 3.31 15.50 -3.17
C ALA A 195 3.67 15.21 -4.64
N VAL A 196 4.94 15.41 -5.02
CA VAL A 196 5.44 15.00 -6.35
C VAL A 196 5.39 13.48 -6.49
N PHE A 197 5.85 12.72 -5.49
CA PHE A 197 5.82 11.26 -5.53
C PHE A 197 4.40 10.75 -5.69
N LEU A 198 3.44 11.27 -4.92
CA LEU A 198 2.03 10.90 -5.05
C LEU A 198 1.46 11.24 -6.42
N ALA A 199 1.80 12.41 -6.98
CA ALA A 199 1.37 12.80 -8.32
C ALA A 199 1.92 11.83 -9.39
N VAL A 200 3.18 11.43 -9.29
CA VAL A 200 3.80 10.40 -10.16
C VAL A 200 3.13 9.04 -9.97
N ILE A 201 2.85 8.61 -8.73
CA ILE A 201 2.14 7.36 -8.44
C ILE A 201 0.80 7.34 -9.16
N ASN A 202 -0.01 8.37 -8.99
CA ASN A 202 -1.34 8.46 -9.60
C ASN A 202 -1.27 8.41 -11.14
N VAL A 203 -0.31 9.10 -11.75
CA VAL A 203 -0.04 9.04 -13.20
C VAL A 203 0.30 7.61 -13.64
N PHE A 204 1.22 6.93 -12.92
CA PHE A 204 1.62 5.56 -13.29
C PHE A 204 0.51 4.54 -13.05
N VAL A 205 -0.33 4.69 -12.04
CA VAL A 205 -1.52 3.84 -11.85
C VAL A 205 -2.49 3.99 -13.03
N VAL A 206 -2.73 5.22 -13.52
CA VAL A 206 -3.54 5.44 -14.73
C VAL A 206 -2.88 4.81 -15.95
N LEU A 207 -1.56 4.97 -16.14
CA LEU A 207 -0.80 4.38 -17.26
C LEU A 207 -0.83 2.85 -17.22
N ILE A 208 -0.69 2.22 -16.05
CA ILE A 208 -0.81 0.77 -15.85
C ILE A 208 -2.17 0.29 -16.34
N ASN A 209 -3.25 0.91 -15.87
CA ASN A 209 -4.60 0.53 -16.24
C ASN A 209 -4.90 0.78 -17.73
N HIS A 210 -4.40 1.89 -18.29
CA HIS A 210 -4.47 2.16 -19.72
C HIS A 210 -3.80 1.08 -20.56
N GLN A 211 -2.60 0.62 -20.16
CA GLN A 211 -1.88 -0.44 -20.87
C GLN A 211 -2.55 -1.82 -20.74
N ILE A 212 -3.13 -2.11 -19.58
CA ILE A 212 -3.79 -3.40 -19.32
C ILE A 212 -5.13 -3.47 -20.06
N PHE A 213 -6.00 -2.47 -19.91
CA PHE A 213 -7.39 -2.53 -20.38
C PHE A 213 -7.58 -1.94 -21.78
N LYS A 214 -6.79 -0.96 -22.18
CA LYS A 214 -6.88 -0.25 -23.47
C LYS A 214 -8.26 0.34 -23.72
N ASP A 215 -8.89 0.85 -22.66
CA ASP A 215 -10.22 1.47 -22.66
C ASP A 215 -10.15 2.86 -22.02
N GLU A 216 -10.51 3.89 -22.78
CA GLU A 216 -10.47 5.29 -22.32
C GLU A 216 -11.41 5.55 -21.15
N ARG A 217 -12.54 4.85 -21.09
CA ARG A 217 -13.51 4.99 -19.99
C ARG A 217 -12.91 4.53 -18.66
N ILE A 218 -12.20 3.39 -18.68
CA ILE A 218 -11.49 2.86 -17.52
C ILE A 218 -10.36 3.82 -17.12
N THR A 219 -9.60 4.30 -18.10
CA THR A 219 -8.50 5.25 -17.90
C THR A 219 -8.97 6.53 -17.21
N ASN A 220 -10.03 7.15 -17.76
CA ASN A 220 -10.56 8.42 -17.27
C ASN A 220 -11.24 8.27 -15.91
N LEU A 221 -11.97 7.16 -15.70
CA LEU A 221 -12.60 6.88 -14.41
C LEU A 221 -11.56 6.55 -13.33
N THR A 222 -10.46 5.86 -13.67
CA THR A 222 -9.32 5.66 -12.77
C THR A 222 -8.77 7.00 -12.28
N ALA A 223 -8.53 7.94 -13.20
CA ALA A 223 -8.03 9.27 -12.84
C ALA A 223 -9.01 10.03 -11.93
N LEU A 224 -10.32 9.91 -12.19
CA LEU A 224 -11.34 10.55 -11.35
C LEU A 224 -11.37 9.96 -9.94
N ILE A 225 -11.36 8.64 -9.78
CA ILE A 225 -11.38 7.99 -8.47
C ILE A 225 -10.13 8.37 -7.68
N LEU A 226 -8.94 8.39 -8.31
CA LEU A 226 -7.70 8.83 -7.68
C LEU A 226 -7.74 10.31 -7.29
N ALA A 227 -8.31 11.18 -8.13
CA ALA A 227 -8.47 12.61 -7.82
C ALA A 227 -9.41 12.87 -6.63
N LEU A 228 -10.39 11.99 -6.41
CA LEU A 228 -11.32 12.05 -5.27
C LEU A 228 -10.74 11.40 -4.00
N SER A 229 -9.66 10.64 -4.09
CA SER A 229 -9.05 9.95 -2.94
C SER A 229 -8.15 10.91 -2.16
N ILE A 230 -8.66 11.48 -1.05
CA ILE A 230 -7.97 12.53 -0.27
C ILE A 230 -7.02 11.99 0.79
N ALA A 231 -7.21 10.78 1.31
CA ALA A 231 -6.32 10.20 2.34
C ALA A 231 -4.84 10.15 1.91
N PRO A 232 -4.48 9.73 0.68
CA PRO A 232 -3.11 9.82 0.19
C PRO A 232 -2.56 11.26 0.11
N ILE A 233 -3.42 12.25 -0.17
CA ILE A 233 -3.03 13.67 -0.20
C ILE A 233 -2.66 14.14 1.22
N ILE A 234 -3.45 13.79 2.21
CA ILE A 234 -3.17 14.10 3.62
C ILE A 234 -1.87 13.42 4.09
N SER A 235 -1.53 12.26 3.55
CA SER A 235 -0.28 11.54 3.86
C SER A 235 0.98 12.23 3.32
N CYS A 236 0.89 13.24 2.45
CA CYS A 236 2.07 13.93 1.89
C CYS A 236 2.93 14.61 2.96
N SER A 237 2.33 15.04 4.08
CA SER A 237 3.06 15.60 5.22
C SER A 237 3.81 14.57 6.05
N PHE A 238 3.68 13.26 5.77
CA PHE A 238 4.36 12.19 6.49
C PHE A 238 5.64 11.76 5.75
N VAL A 239 6.79 12.27 6.16
CA VAL A 239 8.10 11.94 5.55
C VAL A 239 8.53 10.53 5.98
N TYR A 240 8.08 9.53 5.20
CA TYR A 240 8.40 8.12 5.43
C TYR A 240 8.45 7.35 4.11
N GLY A 241 9.03 6.14 4.11
CA GLY A 241 9.33 5.38 2.90
C GLY A 241 8.13 4.88 2.07
N ILE A 242 6.87 5.13 2.49
CA ILE A 242 5.68 4.60 1.80
C ILE A 242 5.52 5.22 0.43
N LEU A 243 5.43 6.55 0.32
CA LEU A 243 5.21 7.23 -0.96
C LEU A 243 6.41 7.09 -1.92
N PRO A 244 7.67 7.37 -1.53
CA PRO A 244 8.78 7.20 -2.45
C PRO A 244 8.99 5.75 -2.88
N GLY A 245 8.83 4.77 -1.97
CA GLY A 245 8.89 3.36 -2.31
C GLY A 245 7.78 2.94 -3.28
N MET A 246 6.53 3.41 -3.08
CA MET A 246 5.42 3.15 -3.99
C MET A 246 5.67 3.73 -5.38
N MET A 247 6.22 4.95 -5.46
CA MET A 247 6.56 5.57 -6.75
C MET A 247 7.45 4.65 -7.58
N PHE A 248 8.55 4.16 -7.00
CA PHE A 248 9.43 3.24 -7.70
C PHE A 248 8.76 1.90 -8.02
N ALA A 249 7.93 1.38 -7.12
CA ALA A 249 7.21 0.13 -7.36
C ALA A 249 6.21 0.23 -8.53
N VAL A 250 5.42 1.31 -8.64
CA VAL A 250 4.50 1.48 -9.79
C VAL A 250 5.26 1.71 -11.10
N ILE A 251 6.40 2.40 -11.08
CA ILE A 251 7.28 2.55 -12.24
C ILE A 251 7.80 1.16 -12.68
N ALA A 252 8.25 0.33 -11.73
CA ALA A 252 8.72 -1.02 -12.01
C ALA A 252 7.63 -1.88 -12.66
N LEU A 253 6.40 -1.85 -12.11
CA LEU A 253 5.25 -2.57 -12.67
C LEU A 253 4.89 -2.09 -14.07
N TYR A 254 4.85 -0.78 -14.30
CA TYR A 254 4.60 -0.22 -15.63
C TYR A 254 5.66 -0.68 -16.63
N CYS A 255 6.93 -0.61 -16.25
CA CYS A 255 8.03 -1.04 -17.11
C CYS A 255 7.97 -2.54 -17.40
N GLU A 256 7.58 -3.38 -16.42
CA GLU A 256 7.39 -4.81 -16.66
C GLU A 256 6.25 -5.08 -17.65
N ILE A 257 5.10 -4.40 -17.52
CA ILE A 257 4.00 -4.51 -18.47
C ILE A 257 4.49 -4.17 -19.89
N ARG A 258 5.25 -3.09 -20.04
CA ARG A 258 5.82 -2.67 -21.32
C ARG A 258 6.85 -3.67 -21.84
N ARG A 259 7.69 -4.24 -20.95
CA ARG A 259 8.63 -5.32 -21.31
C ARG A 259 7.89 -6.54 -21.86
N LEU A 260 6.82 -6.94 -21.21
CA LEU A 260 6.00 -8.07 -21.63
C LEU A 260 5.26 -7.82 -22.96
N GLN A 261 4.85 -6.58 -23.23
CA GLN A 261 4.12 -6.20 -24.46
C GLN A 261 5.05 -5.87 -25.63
N ASP A 262 6.08 -5.04 -25.39
CA ASP A 262 6.90 -4.43 -26.45
C ASP A 262 8.21 -5.18 -26.68
N ASN A 263 8.62 -6.09 -25.78
CA ASN A 263 9.88 -6.81 -25.78
C ASN A 263 11.15 -5.91 -25.83
N ARG A 264 11.08 -4.69 -25.29
CA ARG A 264 12.21 -3.77 -25.27
C ARG A 264 13.07 -4.00 -24.02
N PHE A 265 14.37 -4.22 -24.22
CA PHE A 265 15.35 -4.45 -23.14
C PHE A 265 15.37 -3.33 -22.09
N LEU A 266 15.29 -2.07 -22.52
CA LEU A 266 15.31 -0.90 -21.62
C LEU A 266 14.23 -0.96 -20.54
N PHE A 267 13.01 -1.39 -20.88
CA PHE A 267 11.95 -1.54 -19.88
C PHE A 267 12.27 -2.63 -18.85
N GLY A 268 12.98 -3.69 -19.24
CA GLY A 268 13.45 -4.70 -18.29
C GLY A 268 14.46 -4.11 -17.28
N VAL A 269 15.44 -3.37 -17.77
CA VAL A 269 16.44 -2.71 -16.90
C VAL A 269 15.77 -1.71 -15.96
N LEU A 270 14.89 -0.83 -16.48
CA LEU A 270 14.17 0.15 -15.66
C LEU A 270 13.28 -0.53 -14.61
N SER A 271 12.64 -1.64 -14.96
CA SER A 271 11.83 -2.41 -14.01
C SER A 271 12.69 -2.98 -12.88
N ILE A 272 13.84 -3.58 -13.18
CA ILE A 272 14.77 -4.14 -12.20
C ILE A 272 15.28 -3.06 -11.24
N VAL A 273 15.79 -1.95 -11.78
CA VAL A 273 16.36 -0.86 -10.97
C VAL A 273 15.29 -0.20 -10.11
N SER A 274 14.11 0.06 -10.68
CA SER A 274 13.02 0.68 -9.93
C SER A 274 12.48 -0.24 -8.82
N MET A 275 12.36 -1.55 -9.06
CA MET A 275 11.92 -2.50 -8.01
C MET A 275 12.96 -2.62 -6.89
N ALA A 276 14.24 -2.66 -7.23
CA ALA A 276 15.31 -2.65 -6.23
C ALA A 276 15.28 -1.36 -5.38
N ALA A 277 15.06 -0.20 -6.00
CA ALA A 277 14.90 1.06 -5.27
C ALA A 277 13.65 1.05 -4.36
N ALA A 278 12.52 0.51 -4.82
CA ALA A 278 11.31 0.36 -4.00
C ALA A 278 11.58 -0.48 -2.75
N VAL A 279 12.19 -1.65 -2.89
CA VAL A 279 12.54 -2.57 -1.80
C VAL A 279 13.58 -1.96 -0.87
N LEU A 280 14.57 -1.24 -1.42
CA LEU A 280 15.57 -0.51 -0.63
C LEU A 280 14.91 0.52 0.29
N ILE A 281 13.98 1.31 -0.24
CA ILE A 281 13.30 2.38 0.51
C ILE A 281 12.33 1.80 1.54
N LYS A 282 11.58 0.75 1.18
CA LYS A 282 10.59 0.13 2.06
C LYS A 282 10.44 -1.37 1.77
N SER A 283 10.80 -2.20 2.73
CA SER A 283 10.77 -3.68 2.60
C SER A 283 9.38 -4.25 2.28
N ASN A 284 8.29 -3.55 2.63
CA ASN A 284 6.93 -3.97 2.28
C ASN A 284 6.72 -4.17 0.77
N TYR A 285 7.52 -3.52 -0.09
CA TYR A 285 7.46 -3.71 -1.55
C TYR A 285 8.05 -5.05 -2.04
N LEU A 286 8.56 -5.89 -1.14
CA LEU A 286 8.83 -7.31 -1.43
C LEU A 286 7.55 -8.06 -1.88
N ILE A 287 6.39 -7.69 -1.36
CA ILE A 287 5.11 -8.26 -1.81
C ILE A 287 4.86 -7.93 -3.29
N TRP A 288 5.19 -6.71 -3.71
CA TRP A 288 5.06 -6.26 -5.09
C TRP A 288 6.11 -6.91 -6.01
N LEU A 289 7.33 -7.13 -5.49
CA LEU A 289 8.35 -7.92 -6.17
C LEU A 289 7.86 -9.35 -6.43
N ILE A 290 7.26 -10.01 -5.44
CA ILE A 290 6.67 -11.35 -5.59
C ILE A 290 5.60 -11.33 -6.69
N ALA A 291 4.68 -10.37 -6.67
CA ALA A 291 3.65 -10.24 -7.69
C ALA A 291 4.25 -10.03 -9.10
N LEU A 292 5.26 -9.18 -9.22
CA LEU A 292 5.98 -8.92 -10.47
C LEU A 292 6.65 -10.21 -11.00
N VAL A 293 7.35 -10.95 -10.14
CA VAL A 293 7.99 -12.22 -10.47
C VAL A 293 6.97 -13.27 -10.91
N LEU A 294 5.83 -13.37 -10.23
CA LEU A 294 4.75 -14.30 -10.59
C LEU A 294 4.13 -13.94 -11.96
N ILE A 295 3.90 -12.66 -12.23
CA ILE A 295 3.41 -12.21 -13.55
C ILE A 295 4.43 -12.53 -14.65
N ALA A 296 5.72 -12.26 -14.43
CA ALA A 296 6.77 -12.58 -15.38
C ALA A 296 6.87 -14.10 -15.60
N GLY A 297 6.89 -14.88 -14.52
CA GLY A 297 7.01 -16.34 -14.55
C GLY A 297 5.85 -17.02 -15.27
N VAL A 298 4.62 -16.65 -14.97
CA VAL A 298 3.44 -17.22 -15.66
C VAL A 298 3.42 -16.80 -17.13
N SER A 299 3.72 -15.52 -17.43
CA SER A 299 3.76 -15.00 -18.81
C SER A 299 4.86 -15.65 -19.66
N MET A 300 5.95 -16.13 -19.04
CA MET A 300 7.07 -16.81 -19.70
C MET A 300 6.61 -18.03 -20.50
N PHE A 301 5.68 -18.83 -19.95
CA PHE A 301 5.17 -20.04 -20.60
C PHE A 301 4.38 -19.76 -21.88
N ARG A 302 3.68 -18.64 -21.92
CA ARG A 302 2.96 -18.20 -23.12
C ARG A 302 3.90 -17.58 -24.15
N ARG A 303 4.87 -16.75 -23.71
CA ARG A 303 5.81 -16.02 -24.58
C ARG A 303 6.88 -16.92 -25.19
N LYS A 304 7.18 -18.07 -24.55
CA LYS A 304 8.25 -19.01 -24.95
C LYS A 304 9.64 -18.36 -25.05
N LYS A 305 9.89 -17.28 -24.30
CA LYS A 305 11.18 -16.58 -24.21
C LYS A 305 11.90 -16.94 -22.90
N TYR A 306 12.00 -18.23 -22.63
CA TYR A 306 12.42 -18.77 -21.33
C TYR A 306 13.71 -18.16 -20.80
N LEU A 307 14.78 -18.14 -21.62
CA LEU A 307 16.09 -17.61 -21.17
C LEU A 307 16.01 -16.14 -20.74
N LEU A 308 15.41 -15.28 -21.57
CA LEU A 308 15.31 -13.84 -21.28
C LEU A 308 14.44 -13.56 -20.06
N ASP A 309 13.33 -14.27 -19.90
CA ASP A 309 12.43 -14.10 -18.78
C ASP A 309 13.04 -14.68 -17.49
N CYS A 310 13.77 -15.81 -17.55
CA CYS A 310 14.53 -16.34 -16.41
C CYS A 310 15.64 -15.39 -15.97
N VAL A 311 16.43 -14.86 -16.90
CA VAL A 311 17.49 -13.88 -16.59
C VAL A 311 16.89 -12.65 -15.92
N TYR A 312 15.79 -12.13 -16.46
CA TYR A 312 15.08 -10.99 -15.84
C TYR A 312 14.63 -11.30 -14.41
N ILE A 313 13.99 -12.45 -14.18
CA ILE A 313 13.50 -12.88 -12.85
C ILE A 313 14.68 -13.00 -11.87
N VAL A 314 15.75 -13.64 -12.28
CA VAL A 314 16.95 -13.79 -11.43
C VAL A 314 17.55 -12.43 -11.09
N LEU A 315 17.70 -11.53 -12.07
CA LEU A 315 18.29 -10.21 -11.84
C LEU A 315 17.42 -9.31 -10.96
N VAL A 316 16.08 -9.31 -11.15
CA VAL A 316 15.20 -8.48 -10.32
C VAL A 316 15.19 -8.98 -8.86
N ILE A 317 15.19 -10.28 -8.63
CA ILE A 317 15.28 -10.86 -7.29
C ILE A 317 16.65 -10.55 -6.66
N ALA A 318 17.73 -10.90 -7.36
CA ALA A 318 19.09 -10.76 -6.85
C ALA A 318 19.40 -9.29 -6.48
N LEU A 319 19.09 -8.34 -7.36
CA LEU A 319 19.34 -6.93 -7.08
C LEU A 319 18.45 -6.43 -5.93
N SER A 320 17.14 -6.73 -5.94
CA SER A 320 16.23 -6.27 -4.90
C SER A 320 16.58 -6.79 -3.50
N LEU A 321 17.11 -8.02 -3.40
CA LEU A 321 17.50 -8.59 -2.11
C LEU A 321 18.91 -8.17 -1.67
N SER A 322 19.79 -7.76 -2.59
CA SER A 322 21.17 -7.38 -2.29
C SER A 322 21.34 -5.92 -1.83
N VAL A 323 20.41 -5.02 -2.20
CA VAL A 323 20.59 -3.58 -1.97
C VAL A 323 20.58 -3.19 -0.48
N GLN A 324 19.72 -3.78 0.35
CA GLN A 324 19.68 -3.48 1.79
C GLN A 324 20.95 -3.92 2.53
N PRO A 325 21.43 -5.19 2.39
CA PRO A 325 22.73 -5.58 2.96
C PRO A 325 23.89 -4.73 2.44
N ALA A 326 23.87 -4.32 1.18
CA ALA A 326 24.92 -3.47 0.60
C ALA A 326 24.95 -2.09 1.25
N VAL A 327 23.79 -1.47 1.47
CA VAL A 327 23.68 -0.15 2.12
C VAL A 327 24.08 -0.25 3.60
N LYS A 328 23.67 -1.30 4.32
CA LYS A 328 24.12 -1.55 5.69
C LYS A 328 25.65 -1.56 5.75
N ARG A 329 26.32 -2.41 4.94
CA ARG A 329 27.78 -2.50 4.89
C ARG A 329 28.45 -1.17 4.49
N MET A 330 27.81 -0.40 3.60
CA MET A 330 28.30 0.93 3.22
C MET A 330 28.34 1.87 4.43
N TYR A 331 27.29 1.93 5.23
CA TYR A 331 27.24 2.78 6.42
C TYR A 331 28.17 2.27 7.53
N GLU A 332 28.27 0.96 7.75
CA GLU A 332 29.26 0.37 8.68
C GLU A 332 30.69 0.80 8.32
N ARG A 333 31.03 0.80 7.02
CA ARG A 333 32.37 1.26 6.55
C ARG A 333 32.57 2.78 6.69
N ARG A 334 31.53 3.59 6.45
CA ARG A 334 31.60 5.06 6.56
C ARG A 334 31.71 5.52 8.01
N SER A 335 31.00 4.87 8.93
CA SER A 335 30.94 5.23 10.34
C SER A 335 31.99 4.52 11.21
N GLY A 336 32.49 3.36 10.78
CA GLY A 336 33.30 2.47 11.63
C GLY A 336 32.49 1.69 12.66
N VAL A 337 31.16 1.81 12.68
CA VAL A 337 30.25 1.14 13.65
C VAL A 337 29.71 -0.16 13.04
N GLU A 338 29.91 -1.27 13.74
CA GLU A 338 29.29 -2.56 13.37
C GLU A 338 27.87 -2.63 13.97
N LEU A 339 26.87 -2.86 13.12
CA LEU A 339 25.46 -2.93 13.53
C LEU A 339 25.05 -4.33 14.03
N GLY A 340 25.82 -5.37 13.71
CA GLY A 340 25.54 -6.74 14.12
C GLY A 340 24.26 -7.31 13.49
N ASP A 341 23.60 -8.21 14.22
CA ASP A 341 22.32 -8.79 13.86
C ASP A 341 21.17 -7.79 13.99
N SER A 342 20.02 -8.12 13.44
CA SER A 342 18.77 -7.34 13.52
C SER A 342 17.61 -8.21 13.95
N ILE A 343 16.51 -7.58 14.36
CA ILE A 343 15.25 -8.29 14.64
C ILE A 343 14.87 -9.15 13.44
N PRO A 344 14.72 -10.48 13.63
CA PRO A 344 14.40 -11.39 12.53
C PRO A 344 12.96 -11.21 12.04
N TYR A 345 12.73 -11.42 10.75
CA TYR A 345 11.39 -11.22 10.14
C TYR A 345 10.28 -12.07 10.79
N ILE A 346 10.61 -13.23 11.33
CA ILE A 346 9.65 -14.10 12.01
C ILE A 346 9.06 -13.45 13.28
N SER A 347 9.78 -12.53 13.92
CA SER A 347 9.29 -11.78 15.09
C SER A 347 8.11 -10.86 14.75
N TRP A 348 8.05 -10.35 13.51
CA TRP A 348 6.91 -9.57 13.02
C TRP A 348 5.67 -10.43 12.78
N ILE A 349 5.86 -11.74 12.48
CA ILE A 349 4.77 -12.71 12.39
C ILE A 349 4.28 -13.08 13.79
N ALA A 350 5.20 -13.33 14.73
CA ALA A 350 4.85 -13.60 16.12
C ALA A 350 4.01 -12.44 16.70
N MET A 351 4.47 -11.20 16.53
CA MET A 351 3.73 -10.01 16.93
C MET A 351 2.38 -9.90 16.23
N GLY A 352 2.34 -10.15 14.93
CA GLY A 352 1.11 -10.06 14.13
C GLY A 352 0.03 -11.08 14.48
N LEU A 353 0.37 -12.16 15.17
CA LEU A 353 -0.56 -13.19 15.64
C LEU A 353 -0.96 -13.02 17.11
N ASN A 354 -0.46 -12.00 17.80
CA ASN A 354 -0.73 -11.74 19.20
C ASN A 354 -1.54 -10.47 19.42
N GLU A 355 -2.06 -10.31 20.65
CA GLU A 355 -2.78 -9.10 21.06
C GLU A 355 -1.81 -7.91 21.21
N SER A 356 -2.35 -6.72 21.07
CA SER A 356 -1.68 -5.45 21.28
C SER A 356 -2.65 -4.47 21.96
N ASP A 357 -2.12 -3.48 22.63
CA ASP A 357 -2.92 -2.41 23.28
C ASP A 357 -3.71 -1.57 22.25
N LEU A 358 -3.27 -1.55 20.98
CA LEU A 358 -3.96 -0.82 19.91
C LEU A 358 -5.13 -1.62 19.33
N ALA A 359 -4.83 -2.81 18.82
CA ALA A 359 -5.78 -3.75 18.23
C ALA A 359 -5.07 -5.10 17.98
N PRO A 360 -5.80 -6.21 17.77
CA PRO A 360 -5.20 -7.51 17.50
C PRO A 360 -4.16 -7.46 16.37
N GLY A 361 -2.95 -7.95 16.65
CA GLY A 361 -1.85 -8.04 15.68
C GLY A 361 -1.20 -6.72 15.29
N TRP A 362 -1.49 -5.61 15.97
CA TRP A 362 -0.80 -4.33 15.79
C TRP A 362 0.55 -4.32 16.51
N TYR A 363 1.33 -3.25 16.29
CA TYR A 363 2.66 -3.14 16.87
C TYR A 363 2.65 -3.29 18.40
N TYR A 364 3.47 -4.22 18.88
CA TYR A 364 3.74 -4.41 20.30
C TYR A 364 5.21 -4.82 20.49
N TYR A 365 5.96 -3.95 21.12
CA TYR A 365 7.43 -4.04 21.21
C TYR A 365 7.93 -5.31 21.90
N THR A 366 7.11 -5.96 22.73
CA THR A 366 7.46 -7.18 23.47
C THR A 366 7.90 -8.31 22.54
N TYR A 367 7.18 -8.54 21.43
CA TYR A 367 7.46 -9.63 20.49
C TYR A 367 8.61 -9.33 19.51
N THR A 368 9.06 -8.08 19.47
CA THR A 368 10.13 -7.62 18.57
C THR A 368 11.35 -7.16 19.34
N ILE A 369 11.35 -5.94 19.86
CA ILE A 369 12.51 -5.33 20.54
C ILE A 369 12.88 -6.12 21.78
N VAL A 370 11.94 -6.37 22.70
CA VAL A 370 12.20 -7.06 23.97
C VAL A 370 12.63 -8.51 23.73
N ASN A 371 11.98 -9.21 22.77
CA ASN A 371 12.42 -10.56 22.41
C ASN A 371 13.87 -10.58 21.91
N PHE A 372 14.26 -9.62 21.06
CA PHE A 372 15.61 -9.52 20.53
C PHE A 372 16.65 -9.14 21.61
N GLU A 373 16.32 -8.20 22.48
CA GLU A 373 17.17 -7.83 23.63
C GLU A 373 17.35 -9.00 24.60
N ASN A 374 16.28 -9.72 24.94
CA ASN A 374 16.33 -10.92 25.81
C ASN A 374 17.02 -12.13 25.15
N SER A 375 17.32 -12.04 23.87
CA SER A 375 18.09 -13.02 23.10
C SER A 375 19.56 -12.58 22.94
N ASP A 376 20.05 -11.68 23.79
CA ASP A 376 21.39 -11.10 23.73
C ASP A 376 21.73 -10.53 22.33
N PHE A 377 20.72 -9.97 21.65
CA PHE A 377 20.81 -9.45 20.29
C PHE A 377 21.23 -10.50 19.24
N SER A 378 20.98 -11.78 19.49
CA SER A 378 21.14 -12.86 18.51
C SER A 378 19.86 -13.03 17.68
N ALA A 379 19.96 -12.87 16.36
CA ALA A 379 18.83 -13.07 15.46
C ALA A 379 18.36 -14.54 15.43
N GLU A 380 19.28 -15.50 15.60
CA GLU A 380 18.99 -16.93 15.62
C GLU A 380 18.12 -17.27 16.84
N VAL A 381 18.56 -16.91 18.05
CA VAL A 381 17.84 -17.17 19.32
C VAL A 381 16.49 -16.45 19.33
N ALA A 382 16.43 -15.19 18.87
CA ALA A 382 15.18 -14.44 18.77
C ALA A 382 14.19 -15.08 17.76
N ALA A 383 14.71 -15.68 16.67
CA ALA A 383 13.89 -16.37 15.69
C ALA A 383 13.33 -17.68 16.26
N GLU A 384 14.11 -18.45 17.01
CA GLU A 384 13.64 -19.68 17.68
C GLU A 384 12.51 -19.37 18.66
N ARG A 385 12.69 -18.38 19.54
CA ARG A 385 11.63 -17.94 20.48
C ARG A 385 10.38 -17.46 19.76
N SER A 386 10.54 -16.71 18.66
CA SER A 386 9.41 -16.26 17.85
C SER A 386 8.67 -17.44 17.18
N ALA A 387 9.40 -18.48 16.75
CA ALA A 387 8.80 -19.68 16.18
C ALA A 387 8.00 -20.49 17.21
N GLU A 388 8.50 -20.60 18.43
CA GLU A 388 7.79 -21.23 19.55
C GLU A 388 6.50 -20.46 19.89
N GLU A 389 6.59 -19.12 19.96
CA GLU A 389 5.43 -18.26 20.19
C GLU A 389 4.36 -18.44 19.09
N ILE A 390 4.76 -18.43 17.82
CA ILE A 390 3.84 -18.67 16.69
C ILE A 390 3.16 -20.04 16.81
N LYS A 391 3.92 -21.09 17.16
CA LYS A 391 3.39 -22.44 17.33
C LYS A 391 2.35 -22.49 18.45
N SER A 392 2.67 -21.91 19.61
CA SER A 392 1.75 -21.79 20.74
C SER A 392 0.48 -21.04 20.36
N ARG A 393 0.63 -19.93 19.61
CA ARG A 393 -0.49 -19.10 19.20
C ARG A 393 -1.40 -19.78 18.19
N ILE A 394 -0.83 -20.51 17.23
CA ILE A 394 -1.60 -21.33 16.29
C ILE A 394 -2.38 -22.43 17.03
N GLN A 395 -1.75 -23.11 17.99
CA GLN A 395 -2.43 -24.11 18.81
C GLN A 395 -3.60 -23.48 19.57
N TYR A 396 -3.39 -22.33 20.19
CA TYR A 396 -4.45 -21.60 20.89
C TYR A 396 -5.64 -21.25 19.99
N PHE A 397 -5.38 -20.82 18.74
CA PHE A 397 -6.44 -20.56 17.75
C PHE A 397 -7.21 -21.81 17.36
N ILE A 398 -6.54 -22.95 17.24
CA ILE A 398 -7.19 -24.26 16.92
C ILE A 398 -8.09 -24.70 18.08
N GLU A 399 -7.63 -24.54 19.31
CA GLU A 399 -8.37 -24.89 20.53
C GLU A 399 -9.52 -23.92 20.82
N ASN A 400 -9.43 -22.67 20.35
CA ASN A 400 -10.39 -21.60 20.57
C ASN A 400 -10.86 -20.95 19.26
N PRO A 401 -11.63 -21.66 18.39
CA PRO A 401 -11.94 -21.18 17.05
C PRO A 401 -12.81 -19.91 17.03
N GLN A 402 -13.68 -19.70 18.04
CA GLN A 402 -14.45 -18.47 18.16
C GLN A 402 -13.53 -17.27 18.38
N TYR A 403 -12.58 -17.40 19.30
CA TYR A 403 -11.59 -16.36 19.55
C TYR A 403 -10.73 -16.10 18.30
N ALA A 404 -10.31 -17.15 17.60
CA ALA A 404 -9.54 -16.97 16.36
C ALA A 404 -10.33 -16.17 15.31
N ASN A 405 -11.62 -16.49 15.14
CA ASN A 405 -12.49 -15.74 14.24
C ASN A 405 -12.58 -14.26 14.61
N ASP A 406 -12.81 -13.96 15.89
CA ASP A 406 -12.92 -12.58 16.38
C ASP A 406 -11.58 -11.84 16.25
N PHE A 407 -10.45 -12.48 16.55
CA PHE A 407 -9.11 -11.93 16.40
C PHE A 407 -8.85 -11.50 14.94
N PHE A 408 -9.02 -12.41 13.98
CA PHE A 408 -8.75 -12.12 12.58
C PHE A 408 -9.76 -11.14 11.96
N TYR A 409 -11.02 -11.18 12.42
CA TYR A 409 -12.02 -10.20 12.04
C TYR A 409 -11.63 -8.78 12.49
N LEU A 410 -11.39 -8.59 13.78
CA LEU A 410 -11.00 -7.29 14.35
C LEU A 410 -9.68 -6.79 13.77
N LYS A 411 -8.69 -7.69 13.62
CA LYS A 411 -7.42 -7.35 12.98
C LYS A 411 -7.61 -6.85 11.55
N THR A 412 -8.43 -7.52 10.75
CA THR A 412 -8.67 -7.12 9.36
C THR A 412 -9.41 -5.79 9.28
N VAL A 413 -10.47 -5.65 10.06
CA VAL A 413 -11.28 -4.42 10.09
C VAL A 413 -10.44 -3.23 10.59
N SER A 414 -9.59 -3.41 11.62
CA SER A 414 -8.72 -2.34 12.14
C SER A 414 -7.75 -1.77 11.10
N GLN A 415 -7.36 -2.57 10.11
CA GLN A 415 -6.40 -2.16 9.09
C GLN A 415 -7.07 -1.61 7.82
N TRP A 416 -8.09 -2.35 7.30
CA TRP A 416 -8.68 -2.08 6.00
C TRP A 416 -9.82 -1.07 6.05
N ASN A 417 -10.51 -0.96 7.19
CA ASN A 417 -11.62 -0.03 7.36
C ASN A 417 -11.21 1.29 8.04
N ASP A 418 -9.92 1.50 8.38
CA ASP A 418 -9.37 2.84 8.60
C ASP A 418 -9.03 3.49 7.26
N THR A 419 -10.03 4.07 6.63
CA THR A 419 -9.95 4.66 5.28
C THR A 419 -9.15 5.94 5.22
N ALA A 420 -8.79 6.51 6.38
CA ALA A 420 -7.81 7.56 6.51
C ALA A 420 -6.35 7.04 6.44
N TYR A 421 -6.14 5.73 6.57
CA TYR A 421 -4.81 5.11 6.54
C TYR A 421 -3.79 5.80 7.46
N GLN A 422 -4.22 6.15 8.67
CA GLN A 422 -3.47 6.93 9.67
C GLN A 422 -3.00 8.33 9.17
N SER A 423 -3.45 8.81 8.03
CA SER A 423 -3.04 10.13 7.53
C SER A 423 -3.48 11.27 8.44
N ILE A 424 -4.70 11.21 8.98
CA ILE A 424 -5.19 12.21 9.95
C ILE A 424 -4.43 12.05 11.28
N TRP A 425 -4.33 10.83 11.80
CA TRP A 425 -3.59 10.53 13.03
C TRP A 425 -2.16 11.07 12.98
N SER A 426 -1.41 10.82 11.89
CA SER A 426 -0.03 11.31 11.74
C SER A 426 0.10 12.83 11.80
N ASN A 427 -0.95 13.58 11.51
CA ASN A 427 -1.01 15.02 11.60
C ASN A 427 -1.47 15.54 12.99
N VAL A 428 -2.26 14.76 13.73
CA VAL A 428 -2.69 15.10 15.09
C VAL A 428 -1.55 14.95 16.09
N VAL A 429 -0.81 13.84 16.04
CA VAL A 429 0.36 13.55 16.91
C VAL A 429 1.40 14.67 16.90
N ARG A 430 1.53 15.37 15.79
CA ARG A 430 2.56 16.36 15.55
C ARG A 430 2.14 17.78 15.87
N TYR A 431 0.91 17.94 16.39
CA TYR A 431 0.30 19.23 16.66
C TYR A 431 1.08 20.08 17.65
N GLU A 432 1.78 19.49 18.60
CA GLU A 432 2.47 20.18 19.69
C GLU A 432 3.67 21.02 19.23
N TYR A 433 4.14 20.86 17.98
CA TYR A 433 5.38 21.48 17.51
C TYR A 433 5.19 22.66 16.56
N ARG A 434 4.01 22.83 15.94
CA ARG A 434 3.75 23.92 14.99
C ARG A 434 2.27 24.34 14.97
N GLU A 435 2.00 25.62 14.72
CA GLU A 435 0.64 26.11 14.54
C GLU A 435 0.08 25.64 13.20
N LYS A 436 -1.04 24.90 13.24
CA LYS A 436 -1.80 24.52 12.06
C LYS A 436 -2.60 25.71 11.56
N ASN A 437 -2.76 25.83 10.25
CA ASN A 437 -3.72 26.78 9.72
C ASN A 437 -5.17 26.25 9.87
N ALA A 438 -6.15 27.12 9.55
CA ALA A 438 -7.57 26.81 9.71
C ALA A 438 -8.02 25.55 8.92
N LEU A 439 -7.40 25.25 7.77
CA LEU A 439 -7.71 24.06 6.98
C LEU A 439 -7.26 22.79 7.70
N ALA A 440 -6.01 22.76 8.16
CA ALA A 440 -5.47 21.58 8.85
C ALA A 440 -6.14 21.37 10.21
N ASP A 441 -6.43 22.46 10.95
CA ASP A 441 -7.19 22.39 12.19
C ASP A 441 -8.61 21.81 11.94
N TRP A 442 -9.28 22.26 10.88
CA TRP A 442 -10.59 21.74 10.54
C TRP A 442 -10.56 20.26 10.20
N VAL A 443 -9.63 19.82 9.32
CA VAL A 443 -9.50 18.41 8.89
C VAL A 443 -9.15 17.50 10.06
N CYS A 444 -8.24 17.90 10.93
CA CYS A 444 -7.74 17.06 12.02
C CYS A 444 -8.61 17.07 13.29
N ASN A 445 -9.50 18.07 13.45
CA ASN A 445 -10.29 18.27 14.66
C ASN A 445 -11.79 18.40 14.34
N ARG A 446 -12.28 19.62 14.00
CA ARG A 446 -13.72 19.91 13.90
C ARG A 446 -14.43 19.19 12.76
N GLY A 447 -13.75 18.94 11.67
CA GLY A 447 -14.26 18.29 10.47
C GLY A 447 -13.84 16.83 10.33
N GLU A 448 -13.09 16.28 11.28
CA GLU A 448 -12.50 14.93 11.19
C GLU A 448 -13.55 13.87 10.81
N ASP A 449 -14.67 13.81 11.49
CA ASP A 449 -15.70 12.80 11.24
C ASP A 449 -16.32 12.95 9.83
N ARG A 450 -16.44 14.18 9.31
CA ARG A 450 -16.93 14.42 7.94
C ARG A 450 -15.92 13.99 6.88
N VAL A 451 -14.65 14.28 7.14
CA VAL A 451 -13.54 13.90 6.25
C VAL A 451 -13.40 12.39 6.23
N ARG A 452 -13.47 11.71 7.38
CA ARG A 452 -13.47 10.23 7.46
C ARG A 452 -14.69 9.66 6.74
N GLY A 453 -15.90 10.12 7.02
CA GLY A 453 -17.11 9.65 6.34
C GLY A 453 -17.05 9.80 4.83
N TYR A 454 -16.43 10.88 4.31
CA TYR A 454 -16.18 11.01 2.88
C TYR A 454 -15.19 9.94 2.36
N MET A 455 -14.09 9.70 3.09
CA MET A 455 -13.11 8.66 2.73
C MET A 455 -13.74 7.27 2.74
N ASP A 456 -14.62 6.99 3.72
CA ASP A 456 -15.35 5.73 3.84
C ASP A 456 -16.23 5.48 2.61
N TYR A 457 -16.98 6.47 2.16
CA TYR A 457 -17.80 6.34 0.95
C TYR A 457 -16.97 6.06 -0.31
N VAL A 458 -15.81 6.69 -0.43
CA VAL A 458 -14.88 6.40 -1.55
C VAL A 458 -14.35 4.99 -1.45
N ALA A 459 -13.96 4.53 -0.25
CA ALA A 459 -13.44 3.19 -0.03
C ALA A 459 -14.51 2.11 -0.27
N GLN A 460 -15.74 2.30 0.19
CA GLN A 460 -16.88 1.41 -0.07
C GLN A 460 -17.12 1.24 -1.57
N LEU A 461 -17.11 2.34 -2.34
CA LEU A 461 -17.22 2.29 -3.79
C LEU A 461 -16.07 1.49 -4.41
N VAL A 462 -14.83 1.73 -3.97
CA VAL A 462 -13.64 1.06 -4.51
C VAL A 462 -13.66 -0.44 -4.17
N PHE A 463 -13.94 -0.84 -2.93
CA PHE A 463 -13.98 -2.25 -2.52
C PHE A 463 -15.08 -3.02 -3.25
N PHE A 464 -16.29 -2.45 -3.32
CA PHE A 464 -17.39 -3.07 -4.05
C PHE A 464 -17.09 -3.22 -5.54
N ALA A 465 -16.64 -2.14 -6.18
CA ALA A 465 -16.34 -2.16 -7.60
C ALA A 465 -15.13 -3.05 -7.94
N PHE A 466 -14.16 -3.14 -7.05
CA PHE A 466 -13.04 -4.07 -7.17
C PHE A 466 -13.51 -5.53 -7.13
N PHE A 467 -14.38 -5.89 -6.17
CA PHE A 467 -15.01 -7.21 -6.10
C PHE A 467 -15.72 -7.57 -7.41
N VAL A 468 -16.54 -6.66 -7.91
CA VAL A 468 -17.24 -6.87 -9.21
C VAL A 468 -16.23 -7.01 -10.36
N GLY A 469 -15.16 -6.21 -10.35
CA GLY A 469 -14.06 -6.31 -11.31
C GLY A 469 -13.43 -7.70 -11.33
N CYS A 470 -13.21 -8.32 -10.16
CA CYS A 470 -12.67 -9.68 -10.06
C CYS A 470 -13.57 -10.71 -10.76
N ILE A 471 -14.90 -10.61 -10.60
CA ILE A 471 -15.86 -11.49 -11.28
C ILE A 471 -15.77 -11.33 -12.80
N PHE A 472 -15.71 -10.10 -13.31
CA PHE A 472 -15.60 -9.85 -14.74
C PHE A 472 -14.24 -10.23 -15.31
N MET A 473 -13.16 -10.11 -14.56
CA MET A 473 -11.82 -10.54 -14.95
C MET A 473 -11.78 -12.03 -15.25
N ILE A 474 -12.36 -12.86 -14.38
CA ILE A 474 -12.46 -14.30 -14.56
C ILE A 474 -13.17 -14.64 -15.87
N ARG A 475 -14.22 -13.89 -16.24
CA ARG A 475 -14.95 -14.08 -17.50
C ARG A 475 -14.16 -13.65 -18.74
N ARG A 476 -13.35 -12.57 -18.66
CA ARG A 476 -12.58 -12.04 -19.79
C ARG A 476 -11.29 -12.83 -20.10
N LYS A 477 -10.80 -13.66 -19.19
CA LYS A 477 -9.63 -14.58 -19.34
C LYS A 477 -8.35 -13.89 -19.84
N ARG A 478 -8.06 -12.67 -19.38
CA ARG A 478 -6.83 -11.93 -19.68
C ARG A 478 -5.92 -11.92 -18.47
N PHE A 479 -4.83 -12.70 -18.49
CA PHE A 479 -3.95 -12.91 -17.32
C PHE A 479 -3.35 -11.59 -16.79
N LEU A 480 -2.89 -10.69 -17.67
CA LEU A 480 -2.30 -9.41 -17.23
C LEU A 480 -3.27 -8.55 -16.40
N CYS A 481 -4.59 -8.76 -16.53
CA CYS A 481 -5.58 -8.09 -15.68
C CYS A 481 -5.48 -8.54 -14.22
N SER A 482 -4.84 -9.68 -13.91
CA SER A 482 -4.67 -10.18 -12.55
C SER A 482 -3.58 -9.47 -11.75
N LEU A 483 -2.79 -8.56 -12.33
CA LEU A 483 -1.68 -7.88 -11.63
C LEU A 483 -2.14 -7.18 -10.35
N THR A 484 -3.12 -6.29 -10.43
CA THR A 484 -3.65 -5.59 -9.24
C THR A 484 -4.33 -6.54 -8.25
N PRO A 485 -5.22 -7.48 -8.68
CA PRO A 485 -5.71 -8.54 -7.79
C PRO A 485 -4.63 -9.37 -7.12
N LEU A 486 -3.54 -9.70 -7.81
CA LEU A 486 -2.44 -10.46 -7.24
C LEU A 486 -1.69 -9.69 -6.14
N ILE A 487 -1.40 -8.41 -6.38
CA ILE A 487 -0.81 -7.51 -5.37
C ILE A 487 -1.73 -7.40 -4.16
N PHE A 488 -3.03 -7.22 -4.37
CA PHE A 488 -4.03 -7.15 -3.30
C PHE A 488 -4.08 -8.44 -2.47
N VAL A 489 -4.15 -9.62 -3.11
CA VAL A 489 -4.15 -10.92 -2.43
C VAL A 489 -2.87 -11.10 -1.61
N GLY A 490 -1.70 -10.79 -2.20
CA GLY A 490 -0.42 -10.87 -1.49
C GLY A 490 -0.38 -9.96 -0.26
N GLY A 491 -0.83 -8.71 -0.40
CA GLY A 491 -0.91 -7.76 0.71
C GLY A 491 -1.91 -8.18 1.79
N TYR A 492 -3.09 -8.62 1.39
CA TYR A 492 -4.12 -9.09 2.32
C TYR A 492 -3.62 -10.27 3.17
N MET A 493 -3.06 -11.31 2.52
CA MET A 493 -2.53 -12.48 3.20
C MET A 493 -1.34 -12.14 4.11
N TYR A 494 -0.43 -11.28 3.64
CA TYR A 494 0.73 -10.86 4.43
C TYR A 494 0.30 -10.12 5.70
N HIS A 495 -0.57 -9.12 5.58
CA HIS A 495 -1.02 -8.33 6.72
C HIS A 495 -2.01 -9.07 7.63
N LEU A 496 -2.57 -10.20 7.17
CA LEU A 496 -3.36 -11.09 8.03
C LEU A 496 -2.48 -11.77 9.09
N ILE A 497 -1.23 -12.11 8.76
CA ILE A 497 -0.33 -12.86 9.65
C ILE A 497 0.81 -12.01 10.23
N SER A 498 1.19 -10.89 9.61
CA SER A 498 2.25 -9.98 10.06
C SER A 498 1.65 -8.76 10.78
N GLU A 499 2.48 -7.76 11.09
CA GLU A 499 2.07 -6.50 11.73
C GLU A 499 0.83 -5.89 11.08
N GLY A 500 -0.18 -5.63 11.91
CA GLY A 500 -1.36 -4.85 11.53
C GLY A 500 -1.07 -3.35 11.60
N LYS A 501 -1.32 -2.61 10.50
CA LYS A 501 -1.20 -1.16 10.46
C LYS A 501 -1.89 -0.60 9.22
N SER A 502 -2.85 0.30 9.41
CA SER A 502 -3.65 0.79 8.28
C SER A 502 -2.85 1.60 7.26
N GLN A 503 -1.79 2.30 7.67
CA GLN A 503 -0.90 3.02 6.73
C GLN A 503 -0.24 2.10 5.67
N TYR A 504 -0.06 0.81 5.97
CA TYR A 504 0.51 -0.16 5.01
C TYR A 504 -0.51 -0.59 3.96
N ILE A 505 -1.79 -0.33 4.19
CA ILE A 505 -2.89 -0.67 3.28
C ILE A 505 -3.07 0.38 2.18
N MET A 506 -2.70 1.63 2.43
CA MET A 506 -2.85 2.73 1.47
C MET A 506 -2.29 2.44 0.06
N PRO A 507 -1.09 1.84 -0.13
CA PRO A 507 -0.59 1.50 -1.46
C PRO A 507 -1.48 0.52 -2.23
N TYR A 508 -2.07 -0.46 -1.53
CA TYR A 508 -3.00 -1.41 -2.17
C TYR A 508 -4.29 -0.72 -2.59
N PHE A 509 -4.84 0.15 -1.71
CA PHE A 509 -6.03 0.93 -2.03
C PHE A 509 -5.84 1.81 -3.28
N ILE A 510 -4.72 2.51 -3.40
CA ILE A 510 -4.41 3.33 -4.58
C ILE A 510 -4.40 2.46 -5.86
N MET A 511 -3.82 1.27 -5.82
CA MET A 511 -3.87 0.33 -6.94
C MET A 511 -5.29 -0.18 -7.23
N MET A 512 -6.06 -0.45 -6.17
CA MET A 512 -7.46 -0.91 -6.29
C MET A 512 -8.35 0.10 -7.01
N CYS A 513 -8.11 1.42 -6.88
CA CYS A 513 -8.86 2.47 -7.57
C CYS A 513 -8.92 2.25 -9.08
N GLY A 514 -7.80 1.87 -9.69
CA GLY A 514 -7.75 1.60 -11.13
C GLY A 514 -8.53 0.35 -11.55
N PHE A 515 -8.44 -0.71 -10.76
CA PHE A 515 -9.17 -1.94 -11.04
C PHE A 515 -10.69 -1.81 -10.72
N ALA A 516 -11.04 -1.00 -9.73
CA ALA A 516 -12.43 -0.64 -9.43
C ALA A 516 -13.09 0.09 -10.62
N ALA A 517 -12.37 1.00 -11.30
CA ALA A 517 -12.84 1.63 -12.52
C ALA A 517 -13.19 0.60 -13.62
N PHE A 518 -12.39 -0.47 -13.78
CA PHE A 518 -12.71 -1.59 -14.66
C PHE A 518 -14.03 -2.27 -14.23
N GLY A 519 -14.22 -2.55 -12.95
CA GLY A 519 -15.47 -3.15 -12.43
C GLY A 519 -16.69 -2.30 -12.73
N ILE A 520 -16.62 -0.98 -12.50
CA ILE A 520 -17.73 -0.04 -12.78
C ILE A 520 -18.06 0.00 -14.26
N VAL A 521 -17.04 0.05 -15.14
CA VAL A 521 -17.27 0.05 -16.60
C VAL A 521 -17.94 -1.23 -17.06
N CYS A 522 -17.54 -2.38 -16.50
CA CYS A 522 -18.18 -3.67 -16.81
C CYS A 522 -19.64 -3.74 -16.35
N MET A 523 -19.97 -3.20 -15.17
CA MET A 523 -21.35 -3.08 -14.70
C MET A 523 -22.18 -2.20 -15.64
N HIS A 524 -21.64 -1.04 -16.04
CA HIS A 524 -22.31 -0.13 -16.97
C HIS A 524 -22.58 -0.78 -18.33
N GLU A 525 -21.62 -1.54 -18.89
CA GLU A 525 -21.80 -2.29 -20.14
C GLU A 525 -22.93 -3.32 -20.01
N THR A 526 -22.95 -4.09 -18.91
CA THR A 526 -24.00 -5.10 -18.66
C THR A 526 -25.37 -4.45 -18.52
N TYR A 527 -25.47 -3.33 -17.79
CA TYR A 527 -26.72 -2.57 -17.67
C TYR A 527 -27.19 -2.03 -19.02
N SER A 528 -26.28 -1.48 -19.84
CA SER A 528 -26.61 -0.94 -21.16
C SER A 528 -27.12 -2.02 -22.11
N GLN A 529 -26.52 -3.20 -22.12
CA GLN A 529 -26.98 -4.37 -22.91
C GLN A 529 -28.34 -4.85 -22.44
N TRP A 530 -28.59 -4.93 -21.15
CA TRP A 530 -29.88 -5.31 -20.60
C TRP A 530 -30.99 -4.33 -20.97
N LYS A 531 -30.71 -3.01 -20.92
CA LYS A 531 -31.66 -1.97 -21.35
C LYS A 531 -31.97 -2.04 -22.85
N ALA A 532 -30.98 -2.33 -23.69
CA ALA A 532 -31.16 -2.49 -25.14
C ALA A 532 -31.98 -3.74 -25.48
N ALA A 533 -31.85 -4.84 -24.75
CA ALA A 533 -32.59 -6.08 -24.94
C ALA A 533 -34.09 -5.98 -24.52
N ARG A 534 -34.46 -4.93 -23.78
CA ARG A 534 -35.86 -4.67 -23.36
C ARG A 534 -36.63 -3.67 -24.25
N LYS A 535 -35.91 -2.94 -25.12
CA LYS A 535 -36.47 -2.13 -26.18
C LYS A 535 -36.66 -2.96 -27.46
#